data_54c79ff838996c72c636f60b12632329
#
_entry.id   54c79ff838996c72c636f60b12632329
#
_cell.length_a   1.000
_cell.length_b   1.000
_cell.length_c   1.000
_cell.angle_alpha   90.00
_cell.angle_beta   90.00
_cell.angle_gamma   90.00
#
_symmetry.space_group_name_H-M   'P 1'
#
loop_
_entity.id
_entity.type
_entity.pdbx_description
1 polymer ?
#
loop_
_entity_poly.entity_id
_entity_poly.type
_entity_poly.pdbx_seq_one_letter_code
_entity_poly.pdbx_strand_id
1 'polypeptide(L)'
;MNSVILALLLGFLTTAIVTAQTDDPQAAAGAIIEKVLQQDALRRAQLNGYTATRHYIAINKQRRAEMLVEITCTSNNEKTFTILSEEGSSAIRKHVFYKMLQEEIEASRRDTSGSTRITPDNYEFHLLGKEVVEERPAYVLRVTPKNHNKYLIDGRIWVDATDYSIVRIEGRPARNPSFWTHDVHFVHTYQKVGPFWFAASTHSMSEIRIFGEAELTIQNSHYTLNPPNNRTARAEFPAGVSR
;
A
#
# COMPACT_ATOMS: atom_id res chain seq x y z
N MET A 1 -15.92 -26.89 -83.67
CA MET A 1 -16.83 -27.12 -82.52
C MET A 1 -15.97 -26.95 -81.25
N ASN A 2 -15.87 -25.73 -80.75
CA ASN A 2 -15.05 -25.38 -79.64
C ASN A 2 -15.95 -24.92 -78.47
N SER A 3 -16.00 -25.71 -77.42
CA SER A 3 -16.68 -25.36 -76.20
C SER A 3 -15.72 -24.58 -75.32
N VAL A 4 -16.01 -23.32 -75.06
CA VAL A 4 -15.31 -22.45 -74.10
C VAL A 4 -15.95 -22.66 -72.74
N ILE A 5 -15.19 -23.18 -71.77
CA ILE A 5 -15.55 -23.30 -70.37
C ILE A 5 -15.14 -22.00 -69.67
N LEU A 6 -16.15 -21.24 -69.23
CA LEU A 6 -15.97 -20.01 -68.45
C LEU A 6 -15.88 -20.39 -66.97
N ALA A 7 -14.68 -20.33 -66.35
CA ALA A 7 -14.47 -20.52 -64.93
C ALA A 7 -14.72 -19.21 -64.17
N LEU A 8 -15.78 -19.18 -63.37
CA LEU A 8 -16.10 -18.08 -62.41
C LEU A 8 -15.20 -18.27 -61.16
N LEU A 9 -14.23 -17.39 -60.97
CA LEU A 9 -13.44 -17.25 -59.75
C LEU A 9 -14.23 -16.37 -58.77
N LEU A 10 -14.91 -16.98 -57.78
CA LEU A 10 -15.52 -16.28 -56.64
C LEU A 10 -14.40 -15.96 -55.64
N GLY A 11 -13.89 -14.72 -55.63
CA GLY A 11 -12.99 -14.23 -54.63
C GLY A 11 -13.71 -14.00 -53.31
N PHE A 12 -13.48 -14.82 -52.28
CA PHE A 12 -13.89 -14.55 -50.91
C PHE A 12 -13.02 -13.43 -50.33
N LEU A 13 -13.59 -12.24 -50.23
CA LEU A 13 -13.00 -11.12 -49.48
C LEU A 13 -13.26 -11.36 -47.99
N THR A 14 -12.32 -11.95 -47.28
CA THR A 14 -12.37 -12.03 -45.81
C THR A 14 -11.99 -10.66 -45.25
N THR A 15 -12.99 -9.86 -44.88
CA THR A 15 -12.76 -8.66 -44.06
C THR A 15 -12.38 -9.10 -42.66
N ALA A 16 -11.08 -9.00 -42.35
CA ALA A 16 -10.61 -9.09 -40.97
C ALA A 16 -11.16 -7.87 -40.19
N ILE A 17 -12.12 -8.12 -39.31
CA ILE A 17 -12.57 -7.12 -38.33
C ILE A 17 -11.44 -7.01 -37.32
N VAL A 18 -10.57 -5.99 -37.50
CA VAL A 18 -9.66 -5.55 -36.46
C VAL A 18 -10.52 -4.87 -35.40
N THR A 19 -10.88 -5.60 -34.37
CA THR A 19 -11.43 -5.01 -33.14
C THR A 19 -10.29 -4.18 -32.55
N ALA A 20 -10.33 -2.87 -32.76
CA ALA A 20 -9.52 -1.93 -31.99
C ALA A 20 -9.94 -2.12 -30.53
N GLN A 21 -9.08 -2.76 -29.76
CA GLN A 21 -9.18 -2.82 -28.32
C GLN A 21 -8.94 -1.39 -27.85
N THR A 22 -10.04 -0.67 -27.60
CA THR A 22 -9.96 0.63 -26.92
C THR A 22 -9.48 0.29 -25.50
N ASP A 23 -8.19 0.50 -25.24
CA ASP A 23 -7.63 0.43 -23.89
C ASP A 23 -8.26 1.58 -23.09
N ASP A 24 -9.44 1.34 -22.53
CA ASP A 24 -10.08 2.25 -21.59
C ASP A 24 -9.18 2.32 -20.34
N PRO A 25 -8.55 3.48 -20.06
CA PRO A 25 -7.65 3.64 -18.92
C PRO A 25 -8.33 3.31 -17.57
N GLN A 26 -9.64 3.45 -17.51
CA GLN A 26 -10.41 3.14 -16.31
C GLN A 26 -10.62 1.64 -16.16
N ALA A 27 -10.95 0.93 -17.25
CA ALA A 27 -11.06 -0.52 -17.24
C ALA A 27 -9.71 -1.19 -16.95
N ALA A 28 -8.61 -0.65 -17.53
CA ALA A 28 -7.26 -1.11 -17.25
C ALA A 28 -6.86 -0.89 -15.79
N ALA A 29 -7.19 0.26 -15.20
CA ALA A 29 -6.95 0.54 -13.79
C ALA A 29 -7.74 -0.43 -12.90
N GLY A 30 -9.00 -0.71 -13.22
CA GLY A 30 -9.83 -1.67 -12.50
C GLY A 30 -9.21 -3.06 -12.44
N ALA A 31 -8.73 -3.57 -13.58
CA ALA A 31 -8.07 -4.88 -13.67
C ALA A 31 -6.77 -4.94 -12.84
N ILE A 32 -5.99 -3.85 -12.81
CA ILE A 32 -4.77 -3.77 -11.97
C ILE A 32 -5.16 -3.82 -10.48
N ILE A 33 -6.15 -3.04 -10.06
CA ILE A 33 -6.59 -2.98 -8.65
C ILE A 33 -7.17 -4.32 -8.19
N GLU A 34 -7.92 -5.01 -9.03
CA GLU A 34 -8.40 -6.36 -8.72
C GLU A 34 -7.23 -7.30 -8.38
N LYS A 35 -6.17 -7.30 -9.20
CA LYS A 35 -4.95 -8.08 -8.93
C LYS A 35 -4.25 -7.63 -7.65
N VAL A 36 -4.17 -6.33 -7.38
CA VAL A 36 -3.62 -5.80 -6.12
C VAL A 36 -4.37 -6.39 -4.92
N LEU A 37 -5.70 -6.35 -4.93
CA LEU A 37 -6.52 -6.85 -3.84
C LEU A 37 -6.38 -8.36 -3.66
N GLN A 38 -6.35 -9.12 -4.75
CA GLN A 38 -6.15 -10.56 -4.73
C GLN A 38 -4.78 -10.93 -4.12
N GLN A 39 -3.70 -10.30 -4.60
CA GLN A 39 -2.35 -10.58 -4.11
C GLN A 39 -2.15 -10.11 -2.66
N ASP A 40 -2.75 -8.99 -2.28
CA ASP A 40 -2.73 -8.50 -0.90
C ASP A 40 -3.45 -9.47 0.06
N ALA A 41 -4.58 -10.03 -0.34
CA ALA A 41 -5.29 -11.04 0.45
C ALA A 41 -4.46 -12.32 0.64
N LEU A 42 -3.81 -12.82 -0.43
CA LEU A 42 -2.93 -13.99 -0.36
C LEU A 42 -1.73 -13.75 0.56
N ARG A 43 -1.07 -12.61 0.45
CA ARG A 43 0.08 -12.26 1.30
C ARG A 43 -0.32 -12.12 2.78
N ARG A 44 -1.46 -11.49 3.06
CA ARG A 44 -1.94 -11.39 4.45
C ARG A 44 -2.22 -12.74 5.06
N ALA A 45 -2.80 -13.66 4.32
CA ALA A 45 -3.07 -15.00 4.80
C ALA A 45 -1.79 -15.79 5.13
N GLN A 46 -0.66 -15.44 4.51
CA GLN A 46 0.64 -16.07 4.73
C GLN A 46 1.50 -15.39 5.80
N LEU A 47 1.18 -14.13 6.15
CA LEU A 47 1.98 -13.36 7.10
C LEU A 47 1.70 -13.82 8.53
N ASN A 48 2.72 -14.35 9.18
CA ASN A 48 2.63 -14.88 10.55
C ASN A 48 3.11 -13.86 11.61
N GLY A 49 3.14 -12.58 11.24
CA GLY A 49 3.64 -11.49 12.05
C GLY A 49 5.10 -11.16 11.79
N TYR A 50 5.58 -10.10 12.41
CA TYR A 50 6.95 -9.59 12.24
C TYR A 50 7.36 -8.69 13.41
N THR A 51 8.65 -8.45 13.53
CA THR A 51 9.22 -7.33 14.29
C THR A 51 9.90 -6.35 13.35
N ALA A 52 10.00 -5.09 13.74
CA ALA A 52 10.69 -4.05 12.99
C ALA A 52 11.11 -2.91 13.90
N THR A 53 12.08 -2.12 13.46
CA THR A 53 12.46 -0.86 14.12
C THR A 53 11.88 0.31 13.33
N ARG A 54 11.32 1.29 14.04
CA ARG A 54 10.80 2.52 13.44
C ARG A 54 11.41 3.75 14.09
N HIS A 55 11.90 4.66 13.26
CA HIS A 55 12.44 5.94 13.67
C HIS A 55 11.51 7.06 13.22
N TYR A 56 11.03 7.85 14.17
CA TYR A 56 10.25 9.08 13.95
C TYR A 56 11.16 10.27 14.10
N ILE A 57 11.09 11.20 13.15
CA ILE A 57 11.78 12.49 13.19
C ILE A 57 10.75 13.55 12.82
N ALA A 58 10.53 14.53 13.70
CA ALA A 58 9.68 15.68 13.40
C ALA A 58 10.45 16.98 13.65
N ILE A 59 10.34 17.89 12.68
CA ILE A 59 11.06 19.16 12.68
C ILE A 59 10.10 20.28 12.29
N ASN A 60 10.19 21.39 12.98
CA ASN A 60 9.67 22.67 12.54
C ASN A 60 10.72 23.76 12.79
N LYS A 61 10.42 25.03 12.43
CA LYS A 61 11.36 26.16 12.57
C LYS A 61 11.96 26.32 13.98
N GLN A 62 11.30 25.81 15.01
CA GLN A 62 11.67 26.07 16.41
C GLN A 62 12.03 24.81 17.19
N ARG A 63 11.60 23.65 16.77
CA ARG A 63 11.65 22.42 17.54
C ARG A 63 11.96 21.21 16.69
N ARG A 64 12.69 20.28 17.29
CA ARG A 64 12.95 18.95 16.76
C ARG A 64 12.61 17.92 17.83
N ALA A 65 12.12 16.78 17.41
CA ALA A 65 11.99 15.59 18.25
C ALA A 65 12.27 14.34 17.44
N GLU A 66 12.77 13.33 18.11
CA GLU A 66 13.02 12.00 17.58
C GLU A 66 12.49 10.95 18.54
N MET A 67 12.11 9.79 18.00
CA MET A 67 11.71 8.63 18.76
C MET A 67 12.03 7.36 17.99
N LEU A 68 12.70 6.43 18.63
CA LEU A 68 12.99 5.10 18.11
C LEU A 68 12.12 4.10 18.85
N VAL A 69 11.40 3.26 18.09
CA VAL A 69 10.53 2.22 18.66
C VAL A 69 10.77 0.88 17.99
N GLU A 70 10.60 -0.18 18.73
CA GLU A 70 10.44 -1.52 18.20
C GLU A 70 8.94 -1.81 18.01
N ILE A 71 8.61 -2.35 16.86
CA ILE A 71 7.25 -2.78 16.49
C ILE A 71 7.22 -4.29 16.59
N THR A 72 6.20 -4.82 17.26
CA THR A 72 5.83 -6.23 17.16
C THR A 72 4.42 -6.33 16.58
N CYS A 73 4.29 -7.08 15.47
CA CYS A 73 3.02 -7.37 14.83
C CYS A 73 2.74 -8.86 14.90
N THR A 74 1.57 -9.24 15.41
CA THR A 74 1.15 -10.65 15.53
C THR A 74 0.55 -11.15 14.21
N SER A 75 0.29 -12.46 14.12
CA SER A 75 -0.44 -13.08 12.99
C SER A 75 -1.87 -12.51 12.81
N ASN A 76 -2.47 -11.99 13.87
CA ASN A 76 -3.78 -11.35 13.83
C ASN A 76 -3.71 -9.85 13.46
N ASN A 77 -2.54 -9.38 13.02
CA ASN A 77 -2.27 -7.98 12.69
C ASN A 77 -2.37 -7.02 13.88
N GLU A 78 -2.38 -7.52 15.12
CA GLU A 78 -2.30 -6.67 16.30
C GLU A 78 -0.88 -6.15 16.48
N LYS A 79 -0.75 -4.84 16.72
CA LYS A 79 0.53 -4.17 16.89
C LYS A 79 0.75 -3.70 18.32
N THR A 80 1.99 -3.87 18.77
CA THR A 80 2.51 -3.29 20.00
C THR A 80 3.82 -2.56 19.72
N PHE A 81 4.14 -1.58 20.55
CA PHE A 81 5.32 -0.74 20.39
C PHE A 81 6.09 -0.67 21.71
N THR A 82 7.41 -0.84 21.62
CA THR A 82 8.34 -0.60 22.73
C THR A 82 9.21 0.58 22.38
N ILE A 83 9.21 1.64 23.21
CA ILE A 83 10.04 2.80 22.99
C ILE A 83 11.48 2.45 23.40
N LEU A 84 12.41 2.56 22.44
CA LEU A 84 13.83 2.29 22.65
C LEU A 84 14.57 3.56 23.05
N SER A 85 14.26 4.70 22.43
CA SER A 85 14.80 6.02 22.80
C SER A 85 13.88 7.14 22.35
N GLU A 86 14.01 8.29 23.01
CA GLU A 86 13.28 9.51 22.62
C GLU A 86 14.08 10.75 23.01
N GLU A 87 14.07 11.75 22.12
CA GLU A 87 14.83 12.99 22.29
C GLU A 87 14.04 14.22 21.85
N GLY A 88 14.50 15.40 22.26
CA GLY A 88 14.00 16.70 21.80
C GLY A 88 12.67 17.11 22.42
N SER A 89 11.85 17.82 21.67
CA SER A 89 10.62 18.48 22.16
C SER A 89 9.61 17.49 22.75
N SER A 90 9.35 17.60 24.06
CA SER A 90 8.33 16.80 24.74
C SER A 90 6.92 17.04 24.19
N ALA A 91 6.63 18.26 23.74
CA ALA A 91 5.34 18.58 23.12
C ALA A 91 5.13 17.82 21.80
N ILE A 92 6.15 17.74 20.93
CA ILE A 92 6.07 16.95 19.68
C ILE A 92 5.92 15.47 20.02
N ARG A 93 6.73 14.93 20.94
CA ARG A 93 6.64 13.52 21.33
C ARG A 93 5.25 13.18 21.83
N LYS A 94 4.70 13.98 22.76
CA LYS A 94 3.39 13.74 23.36
C LYS A 94 2.23 13.90 22.37
N HIS A 95 2.23 14.95 21.56
CA HIS A 95 1.05 15.33 20.75
C HIS A 95 1.13 14.82 19.31
N VAL A 96 2.30 14.34 18.86
CA VAL A 96 2.48 13.76 17.54
C VAL A 96 2.81 12.27 17.66
N PHE A 97 3.97 11.89 18.19
CA PHE A 97 4.44 10.52 18.12
C PHE A 97 3.59 9.56 18.96
N TYR A 98 3.35 9.85 20.23
CA TYR A 98 2.50 8.98 21.07
C TYR A 98 1.08 8.87 20.53
N LYS A 99 0.53 9.97 20.01
CA LYS A 99 -0.79 9.93 19.40
C LYS A 99 -0.83 9.04 18.16
N MET A 100 0.19 9.12 17.29
CA MET A 100 0.31 8.24 16.12
C MET A 100 0.41 6.77 16.52
N LEU A 101 1.24 6.44 17.53
CA LEU A 101 1.36 5.08 18.05
C LEU A 101 0.03 4.57 18.60
N GLN A 102 -0.67 5.39 19.38
CA GLN A 102 -1.96 5.03 19.95
C GLN A 102 -3.03 4.80 18.87
N GLU A 103 -3.12 5.71 17.88
CA GLU A 103 -4.06 5.56 16.76
C GLU A 103 -3.77 4.29 15.95
N GLU A 104 -2.48 3.93 15.75
CA GLU A 104 -2.09 2.70 15.03
C GLU A 104 -2.42 1.43 15.84
N ILE A 105 -2.20 1.42 17.16
CA ILE A 105 -2.62 0.32 18.04
C ILE A 105 -4.15 0.13 17.97
N GLU A 106 -4.89 1.21 18.10
CA GLU A 106 -6.35 1.16 18.04
C GLU A 106 -6.86 0.68 16.68
N ALA A 107 -6.26 1.16 15.59
CA ALA A 107 -6.60 0.73 14.23
C ALA A 107 -6.28 -0.75 13.99
N SER A 108 -5.18 -1.27 14.57
CA SER A 108 -4.80 -2.67 14.44
C SER A 108 -5.75 -3.64 15.17
N ARG A 109 -6.37 -3.18 16.27
CA ARG A 109 -7.33 -3.96 17.07
C ARG A 109 -8.74 -3.93 16.49
N ARG A 110 -9.11 -2.82 15.84
CA ARG A 110 -10.41 -2.69 15.20
C ARG A 110 -10.22 -3.08 13.73
N ASP A 111 -11.01 -4.00 13.21
CA ASP A 111 -11.05 -4.24 11.76
C ASP A 111 -11.75 -3.08 11.04
N THR A 112 -11.23 -1.86 11.25
CA THR A 112 -11.67 -0.64 10.56
C THR A 112 -11.05 -0.50 9.17
N SER A 113 -10.32 -1.53 8.73
CA SER A 113 -9.58 -1.51 7.46
C SER A 113 -10.48 -1.30 6.23
N GLY A 114 -11.75 -1.71 6.28
CA GLY A 114 -12.67 -1.57 5.15
C GLY A 114 -12.86 -0.13 4.68
N SER A 115 -13.02 0.83 5.59
CA SER A 115 -13.31 2.24 5.25
C SER A 115 -12.09 3.09 4.84
N THR A 116 -10.87 2.55 4.97
CA THR A 116 -9.62 3.28 4.68
C THR A 116 -8.77 2.60 3.61
N ARG A 117 -9.13 1.38 3.21
CA ARG A 117 -8.36 0.61 2.21
C ARG A 117 -8.47 1.22 0.81
N ILE A 118 -7.41 1.02 0.03
CA ILE A 118 -7.37 1.37 -1.40
C ILE A 118 -8.17 0.31 -2.18
N THR A 119 -9.48 0.51 -2.25
CA THR A 119 -10.46 -0.37 -2.91
C THR A 119 -11.42 0.44 -3.77
N PRO A 120 -12.11 -0.17 -4.74
CA PRO A 120 -13.12 0.51 -5.55
C PRO A 120 -14.29 1.10 -4.76
N ASP A 121 -14.56 0.61 -3.54
CA ASP A 121 -15.58 1.19 -2.67
C ASP A 121 -15.21 2.60 -2.19
N ASN A 122 -13.92 2.83 -1.96
CA ASN A 122 -13.40 4.07 -1.40
C ASN A 122 -12.84 5.04 -2.46
N TYR A 123 -12.45 4.53 -3.65
CA TYR A 123 -11.72 5.31 -4.65
C TYR A 123 -12.18 5.10 -6.07
N GLU A 124 -12.00 6.11 -6.88
CA GLU A 124 -11.93 6.02 -8.34
C GLU A 124 -10.47 5.90 -8.76
N PHE A 125 -10.21 5.12 -9.81
CA PHE A 125 -8.87 4.82 -10.30
C PHE A 125 -8.75 5.18 -11.79
N HIS A 126 -7.63 5.82 -12.17
CA HIS A 126 -7.28 6.06 -13.55
C HIS A 126 -5.82 5.66 -13.79
N LEU A 127 -5.57 4.85 -14.80
CA LEU A 127 -4.22 4.49 -15.20
C LEU A 127 -3.56 5.69 -15.89
N LEU A 128 -2.44 6.16 -15.34
CA LEU A 128 -1.65 7.26 -15.91
C LEU A 128 -0.53 6.76 -16.84
N GLY A 129 -0.06 5.52 -16.63
CA GLY A 129 1.03 4.95 -17.41
C GLY A 129 1.88 3.98 -16.60
N LYS A 130 3.16 3.87 -17.00
CA LYS A 130 4.16 3.06 -16.31
C LYS A 130 5.40 3.89 -16.04
N GLU A 131 6.02 3.64 -14.88
CA GLU A 131 7.30 4.22 -14.47
C GLU A 131 8.20 3.13 -13.90
N VAL A 132 9.47 3.45 -13.70
CA VAL A 132 10.41 2.57 -12.99
C VAL A 132 10.61 3.11 -11.58
N VAL A 133 10.37 2.27 -10.58
CA VAL A 133 10.59 2.57 -9.16
C VAL A 133 11.57 1.54 -8.62
N GLU A 134 12.73 1.99 -8.11
CA GLU A 134 13.78 1.10 -7.59
C GLU A 134 14.10 -0.07 -8.55
N GLU A 135 14.39 0.27 -9.83
CA GLU A 135 14.71 -0.66 -10.92
C GLU A 135 13.59 -1.63 -11.31
N ARG A 136 12.39 -1.46 -10.80
CA ARG A 136 11.22 -2.31 -11.08
C ARG A 136 10.15 -1.55 -11.87
N PRO A 137 9.58 -2.15 -12.93
CA PRO A 137 8.47 -1.53 -13.64
C PRO A 137 7.22 -1.46 -12.74
N ALA A 138 6.56 -0.32 -12.71
CA ALA A 138 5.35 -0.09 -11.94
C ALA A 138 4.28 0.60 -12.77
N TYR A 139 3.03 0.22 -12.57
CA TYR A 139 1.88 0.97 -13.06
C TYR A 139 1.65 2.18 -12.17
N VAL A 140 1.39 3.34 -12.76
CA VAL A 140 1.04 4.56 -12.04
C VAL A 140 -0.46 4.79 -12.16
N LEU A 141 -1.16 4.81 -11.03
CA LEU A 141 -2.58 5.09 -10.99
C LEU A 141 -2.87 6.36 -10.21
N ARG A 142 -3.70 7.22 -10.76
CA ARG A 142 -4.37 8.28 -10.02
C ARG A 142 -5.42 7.65 -9.12
N VAL A 143 -5.48 8.04 -7.87
CA VAL A 143 -6.51 7.64 -6.90
C VAL A 143 -7.25 8.87 -6.42
N THR A 144 -8.57 8.87 -6.59
CA THR A 144 -9.46 9.95 -6.17
C THR A 144 -10.45 9.39 -5.15
N PRO A 145 -10.47 9.91 -3.91
CA PRO A 145 -11.34 9.39 -2.88
C PRO A 145 -12.81 9.74 -3.17
N LYS A 146 -13.71 8.78 -2.98
CA LYS A 146 -15.16 8.98 -3.13
C LYS A 146 -15.78 9.74 -1.96
N ASN A 147 -15.09 9.82 -0.83
CA ASN A 147 -15.54 10.48 0.39
C ASN A 147 -14.46 11.39 0.97
N HIS A 148 -14.87 12.49 1.61
CA HIS A 148 -13.96 13.40 2.32
C HIS A 148 -13.63 12.90 3.73
N ASN A 149 -12.75 11.91 3.82
CA ASN A 149 -12.27 11.35 5.07
C ASN A 149 -10.77 11.65 5.23
N LYS A 150 -10.33 12.05 6.43
CA LYS A 150 -8.91 12.36 6.72
C LYS A 150 -7.95 11.16 6.56
N TYR A 151 -8.47 9.95 6.51
CA TYR A 151 -7.71 8.72 6.32
C TYR A 151 -7.64 8.25 4.86
N LEU A 152 -8.43 8.87 3.96
CA LEU A 152 -8.34 8.62 2.53
C LEU A 152 -7.33 9.59 1.90
N ILE A 153 -6.77 9.19 0.78
CA ILE A 153 -5.74 9.96 0.06
C ILE A 153 -6.27 10.45 -1.29
N ASP A 154 -5.85 11.63 -1.67
CA ASP A 154 -6.01 12.18 -3.01
C ASP A 154 -4.63 12.28 -3.64
N GLY A 155 -4.30 11.42 -4.62
CA GLY A 155 -2.93 11.33 -5.10
C GLY A 155 -2.68 10.26 -6.14
N ARG A 156 -1.50 9.68 -6.10
CA ARG A 156 -1.03 8.63 -7.00
C ARG A 156 -0.51 7.43 -6.21
N ILE A 157 -0.68 6.25 -6.79
CA ILE A 157 -0.06 5.02 -6.30
C ILE A 157 0.75 4.39 -7.42
N TRP A 158 1.86 3.76 -7.05
CA TRP A 158 2.69 2.93 -7.93
C TRP A 158 2.50 1.48 -7.54
N VAL A 159 2.11 0.68 -8.50
CA VAL A 159 1.84 -0.75 -8.34
C VAL A 159 2.90 -1.51 -9.12
N ASP A 160 3.70 -2.32 -8.46
CA ASP A 160 4.69 -3.19 -9.09
C ASP A 160 4.03 -4.06 -10.16
N ALA A 161 4.58 -4.04 -11.38
CA ALA A 161 3.98 -4.73 -12.51
C ALA A 161 4.15 -6.26 -12.47
N THR A 162 5.00 -6.78 -11.58
CA THR A 162 5.30 -8.21 -11.46
C THR A 162 4.44 -8.87 -10.40
N ASP A 163 4.38 -8.29 -9.20
CA ASP A 163 3.72 -8.92 -8.06
C ASP A 163 2.48 -8.16 -7.56
N TYR A 164 2.11 -7.07 -8.25
CA TYR A 164 0.93 -6.26 -7.94
C TYR A 164 0.87 -5.76 -6.50
N SER A 165 2.02 -5.39 -5.93
CA SER A 165 2.10 -4.69 -4.65
C SER A 165 2.15 -3.20 -4.86
N ILE A 166 1.53 -2.44 -3.96
CA ILE A 166 1.74 -1.00 -3.91
C ILE A 166 3.15 -0.76 -3.35
N VAL A 167 4.00 -0.06 -4.13
CA VAL A 167 5.40 0.20 -3.79
C VAL A 167 5.67 1.65 -3.41
N ARG A 168 4.78 2.56 -3.82
CA ARG A 168 4.83 3.98 -3.47
C ARG A 168 3.43 4.58 -3.46
N ILE A 169 3.21 5.52 -2.57
CA ILE A 169 2.01 6.37 -2.52
C ILE A 169 2.49 7.81 -2.40
N GLU A 170 1.90 8.72 -3.15
CA GLU A 170 2.18 10.15 -3.08
C GLU A 170 0.88 10.94 -3.19
N GLY A 171 0.70 11.90 -2.31
CA GLY A 171 -0.51 12.70 -2.32
C GLY A 171 -0.74 13.51 -1.06
N ARG A 172 -2.00 13.75 -0.79
CA ARG A 172 -2.49 14.48 0.37
C ARG A 172 -3.68 13.75 0.99
N PRO A 173 -3.99 13.96 2.26
CA PRO A 173 -5.24 13.49 2.84
C PRO A 173 -6.44 14.12 2.12
N ALA A 174 -7.51 13.36 1.92
CA ALA A 174 -8.73 13.87 1.29
C ALA A 174 -9.42 14.98 2.12
N ARG A 175 -9.07 15.06 3.41
CA ARG A 175 -9.45 16.12 4.32
C ARG A 175 -8.29 16.41 5.27
N ASN A 176 -8.06 17.67 5.62
CA ASN A 176 -7.03 18.05 6.59
C ASN A 176 -7.17 17.24 7.89
N PRO A 177 -6.06 16.68 8.41
CA PRO A 177 -6.07 15.84 9.61
C PRO A 177 -6.58 16.57 10.87
N SER A 178 -6.36 17.89 10.94
CA SER A 178 -6.80 18.74 12.05
C SER A 178 -7.08 20.17 11.59
N PHE A 179 -7.73 20.96 12.43
CA PHE A 179 -7.95 22.39 12.22
C PHE A 179 -6.62 23.17 12.14
N TRP A 180 -5.57 22.67 12.77
CA TRP A 180 -4.27 23.33 12.90
C TRP A 180 -3.30 22.97 11.78
N THR A 181 -3.55 21.86 11.05
CA THR A 181 -2.64 21.33 10.02
C THR A 181 -3.25 21.52 8.64
N HIS A 182 -2.54 22.22 7.77
CA HIS A 182 -2.93 22.50 6.37
C HIS A 182 -1.87 21.98 5.42
N ASP A 183 -2.24 21.93 4.13
CA ASP A 183 -1.33 21.64 3.01
C ASP A 183 -0.40 20.44 3.25
N VAL A 184 -0.99 19.37 3.76
CA VAL A 184 -0.26 18.12 4.00
C VAL A 184 0.03 17.45 2.67
N HIS A 185 1.30 17.29 2.34
CA HIS A 185 1.80 16.46 1.26
C HIS A 185 2.66 15.35 1.82
N PHE A 186 2.51 14.14 1.32
CA PHE A 186 3.34 13.03 1.77
C PHE A 186 3.75 12.12 0.61
N VAL A 187 4.90 11.49 0.82
CA VAL A 187 5.39 10.36 0.04
C VAL A 187 5.57 9.18 1.00
N HIS A 188 4.98 8.07 0.66
CA HIS A 188 5.09 6.82 1.39
C HIS A 188 5.70 5.75 0.47
N THR A 189 6.78 5.11 0.90
CA THR A 189 7.47 4.07 0.14
C THR A 189 7.44 2.75 0.88
N TYR A 190 7.57 1.67 0.12
CA TYR A 190 7.59 0.31 0.64
C TYR A 190 8.88 -0.39 0.25
N GLN A 191 9.26 -1.39 1.02
CA GLN A 191 10.41 -2.25 0.76
C GLN A 191 9.99 -3.71 0.75
N LYS A 192 10.65 -4.51 -0.07
CA LYS A 192 10.39 -5.94 -0.15
C LYS A 192 11.24 -6.70 0.86
N VAL A 193 10.58 -7.53 1.68
CA VAL A 193 11.23 -8.42 2.66
C VAL A 193 10.68 -9.82 2.46
N GLY A 194 11.45 -10.70 1.86
CA GLY A 194 10.97 -11.98 1.40
C GLY A 194 9.84 -11.82 0.38
N PRO A 195 8.69 -12.48 0.54
CA PRO A 195 7.53 -12.33 -0.35
C PRO A 195 6.63 -11.13 -0.03
N PHE A 196 6.91 -10.39 1.05
CA PHE A 196 6.06 -9.32 1.56
C PHE A 196 6.61 -7.93 1.24
N TRP A 197 5.70 -6.96 1.17
CA TRP A 197 6.03 -5.55 1.07
C TRP A 197 5.63 -4.83 2.35
N PHE A 198 6.58 -4.16 2.97
CA PHE A 198 6.40 -3.41 4.21
C PHE A 198 6.72 -1.93 4.01
N ALA A 199 6.16 -1.09 4.86
CA ALA A 199 6.49 0.33 4.88
C ALA A 199 8.02 0.52 5.01
N ALA A 200 8.63 1.29 4.11
CA ALA A 200 10.04 1.68 4.20
C ALA A 200 10.16 3.06 4.83
N SER A 201 9.54 4.05 4.21
CA SER A 201 9.57 5.41 4.72
C SER A 201 8.26 6.16 4.47
N THR A 202 8.01 7.15 5.29
CA THR A 202 7.04 8.22 5.05
C THR A 202 7.72 9.54 5.26
N HIS A 203 7.65 10.41 4.27
CA HIS A 203 8.06 11.80 4.38
C HIS A 203 6.84 12.68 4.17
N SER A 204 6.56 13.56 5.11
CA SER A 204 5.40 14.44 5.06
C SER A 204 5.80 15.87 5.37
N MET A 205 5.33 16.79 4.55
CA MET A 205 5.41 18.23 4.77
C MET A 205 4.01 18.77 5.03
N SER A 206 3.90 19.67 5.97
CA SER A 206 2.61 20.30 6.33
C SER A 206 2.83 21.72 6.82
N GLU A 207 1.80 22.54 6.71
CA GLU A 207 1.76 23.86 7.32
C GLU A 207 0.93 23.82 8.61
N ILE A 208 1.53 24.27 9.71
CA ILE A 208 0.87 24.37 11.02
C ILE A 208 0.60 25.83 11.32
N ARG A 209 -0.67 26.21 11.52
CA ARG A 209 -1.16 27.60 11.60
C ARG A 209 -0.32 28.54 12.50
N ILE A 210 0.23 28.05 13.59
CA ILE A 210 0.98 28.88 14.55
C ILE A 210 2.49 28.69 14.41
N PHE A 211 2.93 27.50 13.91
CA PHE A 211 4.31 27.09 13.91
C PHE A 211 4.95 27.06 12.52
N GLY A 212 4.18 27.38 11.47
CA GLY A 212 4.65 27.37 10.07
C GLY A 212 4.90 25.95 9.55
N GLU A 213 5.85 25.83 8.63
CA GLU A 213 6.20 24.56 8.01
C GLU A 213 6.70 23.54 9.03
N ALA A 214 6.21 22.32 8.91
CA ALA A 214 6.64 21.19 9.69
C ALA A 214 6.87 19.97 8.79
N GLU A 215 7.92 19.24 9.10
CA GLU A 215 8.33 18.02 8.43
C GLU A 215 8.23 16.84 9.40
N LEU A 216 7.67 15.74 8.92
CA LEU A 216 7.63 14.46 9.62
C LEU A 216 8.23 13.39 8.72
N THR A 217 9.30 12.75 9.21
CA THR A 217 9.91 11.58 8.58
C THR A 217 9.71 10.37 9.48
N ILE A 218 9.26 9.26 8.89
CA ILE A 218 9.15 7.95 9.54
C ILE A 218 9.96 6.97 8.70
N GLN A 219 10.90 6.27 9.32
CA GLN A 219 11.73 5.26 8.67
C GLN A 219 11.54 3.93 9.37
N ASN A 220 11.30 2.87 8.59
CA ASN A 220 11.19 1.51 9.12
C ASN A 220 12.33 0.65 8.57
N SER A 221 12.92 -0.14 9.46
CA SER A 221 14.06 -0.99 9.15
C SER A 221 14.06 -2.27 9.98
N HIS A 222 15.02 -3.14 9.76
CA HIS A 222 15.27 -4.36 10.53
C HIS A 222 14.01 -5.26 10.65
N TYR A 223 13.29 -5.42 9.55
CA TYR A 223 12.15 -6.33 9.50
C TYR A 223 12.61 -7.78 9.69
N THR A 224 12.04 -8.46 10.68
CA THR A 224 12.24 -9.89 10.94
C THR A 224 10.88 -10.58 10.91
N LEU A 225 10.72 -11.51 9.99
CA LEU A 225 9.48 -12.28 9.84
C LEU A 225 9.39 -13.38 10.88
N ASN A 226 8.22 -13.55 11.50
CA ASN A 226 7.98 -14.69 12.37
C ASN A 226 7.89 -15.98 11.54
N PRO A 227 8.44 -17.12 12.04
CA PRO A 227 8.36 -18.38 11.33
C PRO A 227 6.89 -18.82 11.18
N PRO A 228 6.55 -19.59 10.13
CA PRO A 228 5.20 -20.11 9.97
C PRO A 228 4.80 -20.96 11.18
N ASN A 229 3.55 -20.79 11.63
CA ASN A 229 3.01 -21.60 12.72
C ASN A 229 2.86 -23.07 12.28
N ASN A 230 3.82 -23.91 12.63
CA ASN A 230 3.79 -25.37 12.39
C ASN A 230 2.75 -26.12 13.25
N ARG A 231 1.66 -25.46 13.69
CA ARG A 231 0.62 -26.14 14.49
C ARG A 231 -0.24 -27.11 13.69
N THR A 232 -0.24 -27.08 12.36
CA THR A 232 -0.99 -28.01 11.51
C THR A 232 -0.22 -29.27 11.09
N ALA A 233 1.08 -29.37 11.36
CA ALA A 233 1.89 -30.54 10.98
C ALA A 233 2.00 -31.63 12.09
N ARG A 234 1.31 -31.45 13.22
CA ARG A 234 1.39 -32.43 14.36
C ARG A 234 0.09 -33.13 14.72
N ALA A 235 -0.87 -33.12 13.82
CA ALA A 235 -2.08 -33.93 13.96
C ALA A 235 -2.10 -34.92 12.80
N GLU A 236 -1.70 -36.16 13.05
CA GLU A 236 -2.01 -37.41 12.39
C GLU A 236 -0.82 -38.37 12.31
N PHE A 237 -0.39 -38.83 13.50
CA PHE A 237 0.09 -40.20 13.57
C PHE A 237 -0.77 -40.91 14.64
N PRO A 238 -1.70 -41.78 14.24
CA PRO A 238 -2.34 -42.68 15.19
C PRO A 238 -1.26 -43.59 15.74
N ALA A 239 -1.16 -43.61 17.08
CA ALA A 239 -0.29 -44.53 17.79
C ALA A 239 -0.64 -45.94 17.36
N GLY A 240 0.31 -46.58 16.70
CA GLY A 240 0.21 -47.95 16.22
C GLY A 240 -0.01 -48.92 17.38
N VAL A 241 -0.95 -49.76 17.14
CA VAL A 241 -1.30 -50.98 17.89
C VAL A 241 -0.04 -51.78 18.14
N SER A 242 0.30 -51.98 19.44
CA SER A 242 1.25 -53.01 19.87
C SER A 242 0.55 -54.38 19.92
N ARG A 243 1.15 -55.33 19.29
CA ARG A 243 0.99 -56.75 19.64
C ARG A 243 2.21 -57.24 20.40
#